data_99b7e2b827beec93381198781a49821c
#
_entry.id   99b7e2b827beec93381198781a49821c
#
_cell.length_a   1.000
_cell.length_b   1.000
_cell.length_c   1.000
_cell.angle_alpha   90.00
_cell.angle_beta   90.00
_cell.angle_gamma   90.00
#
_symmetry.space_group_name_H-M   'P 1'
#
loop_
_entity.id
_entity.type
_entity.pdbx_description
1 polymer ?
#
loop_
_entity_poly.entity_id
_entity_poly.type
_entity_poly.pdbx_seq_one_letter_code
_entity_poly.pdbx_strand_id
1 'polypeptide(L)'
;MIEPVSFQIEFGKFNTDVKKISFPPGIHVIYGESGTGKSSFIKKLVGMKIDTKENFKISKLSFPEKFQIVFQDPDNQIVSRTVQGELAFALECHGTDPDKIGDWIHVNKQSLPPAVSLDQNTASLSGGEKEILNLITAFQLGPPLVMIDDGLSFLSIKNKEKMISLIRTRISEFQTVVVWLSSERNDLTIADSAWELSLNNFMNIDAPRGSKYHPIRIKKGNMNIAIKNLKFAFEDKDPVYDGLNLELTSCRALGLAGDNGCGKTTLASLLFDYLQPLHGTIDIKIQNRSIDIIGYMDQFPENMLGLNTPAQFLSQLIDSRLFNIRKTSTFLNRLIRFQISWNAIADLPGDKLSWPTLRIFLIVLLAHCEYDILILDEPTFGLGWGQRKRLRKFLGEYLTQNHLIVVSHDRDFLLSMCDQIIDIDSSTVMQNSLVKYE
;
A
#
# COMPACT_ATOMS: atom_id res chain seq x y z
N MET A 1 8.74 -24.75 27.11
CA MET A 1 7.67 -23.81 26.71
C MET A 1 8.33 -22.46 26.54
N ILE A 2 8.10 -21.82 25.40
CA ILE A 2 8.57 -20.45 25.18
C ILE A 2 7.73 -19.53 26.06
N GLU A 3 8.38 -18.63 26.80
CA GLU A 3 7.67 -17.65 27.62
C GLU A 3 6.88 -16.68 26.73
N PRO A 4 5.66 -16.30 27.12
CA PRO A 4 4.89 -15.33 26.38
C PRO A 4 5.58 -13.95 26.38
N VAL A 5 5.47 -13.23 25.29
CA VAL A 5 5.93 -11.85 25.22
C VAL A 5 5.02 -10.97 26.05
N SER A 6 5.53 -10.35 27.10
CA SER A 6 4.75 -9.56 28.04
C SER A 6 5.33 -8.15 28.22
N PHE A 7 4.46 -7.16 28.23
CA PHE A 7 4.82 -5.76 28.44
C PHE A 7 3.70 -5.00 29.17
N GLN A 8 4.05 -3.82 29.66
CA GLN A 8 3.09 -2.84 30.16
C GLN A 8 3.06 -1.65 29.24
N ILE A 9 1.87 -1.13 29.00
CA ILE A 9 1.67 0.10 28.24
C ILE A 9 0.89 1.13 29.07
N GLU A 10 1.38 2.36 29.08
CA GLU A 10 0.84 3.49 29.83
C GLU A 10 0.67 4.69 28.89
N PHE A 11 -0.48 5.35 28.92
CA PHE A 11 -0.82 6.49 28.08
C PHE A 11 -0.86 7.80 28.87
N GLY A 12 -0.15 8.83 28.37
CA GLY A 12 -0.24 10.21 28.81
C GLY A 12 0.22 10.49 30.24
N LYS A 13 0.15 11.78 30.62
CA LYS A 13 0.49 12.22 31.97
C LYS A 13 -0.63 12.01 33.00
N PHE A 14 -1.84 11.66 32.56
CA PHE A 14 -3.06 11.66 33.38
C PHE A 14 -3.83 10.33 33.40
N ASN A 15 -3.44 9.33 32.59
CA ASN A 15 -4.11 8.03 32.60
C ASN A 15 -3.28 7.05 33.43
N THR A 16 -3.78 6.75 34.64
CA THR A 16 -3.11 5.85 35.59
C THR A 16 -3.34 4.37 35.30
N ASP A 17 -4.08 4.02 34.25
CA ASP A 17 -4.36 2.65 33.89
C ASP A 17 -3.19 2.01 33.15
N VAL A 18 -2.32 1.38 33.91
CA VAL A 18 -1.23 0.53 33.38
C VAL A 18 -1.81 -0.81 32.94
N LYS A 19 -1.84 -1.07 31.66
CA LYS A 19 -2.31 -2.34 31.10
C LYS A 19 -1.18 -3.33 30.95
N LYS A 20 -1.30 -4.48 31.61
CA LYS A 20 -0.39 -5.62 31.41
C LYS A 20 -0.91 -6.47 30.27
N ILE A 21 -0.10 -6.66 29.25
CA ILE A 21 -0.39 -7.42 28.04
C ILE A 21 0.52 -8.63 27.94
N SER A 22 -0.02 -9.76 27.50
CA SER A 22 0.74 -10.99 27.31
C SER A 22 0.30 -11.66 26.01
N PHE A 23 1.26 -11.93 25.15
CA PHE A 23 1.07 -12.60 23.86
C PHE A 23 1.70 -13.99 23.88
N PRO A 24 0.89 -15.07 23.91
CA PRO A 24 1.39 -16.42 23.71
C PRO A 24 1.79 -16.66 22.25
N PRO A 25 2.41 -17.80 21.90
CA PRO A 25 2.64 -18.17 20.50
C PRO A 25 1.36 -18.07 19.66
N GLY A 26 1.45 -17.38 18.53
CA GLY A 26 0.30 -17.06 17.67
C GLY A 26 0.45 -15.72 16.95
N ILE A 27 -0.56 -15.33 16.19
CA ILE A 27 -0.63 -14.04 15.47
C ILE A 27 -1.44 -13.05 16.32
N HIS A 28 -0.81 -11.98 16.75
CA HIS A 28 -1.44 -10.88 17.50
C HIS A 28 -1.43 -9.64 16.61
N VAL A 29 -2.58 -9.27 16.06
CA VAL A 29 -2.69 -8.10 15.19
C VAL A 29 -3.04 -6.88 16.02
N ILE A 30 -2.23 -5.84 15.87
CA ILE A 30 -2.44 -4.52 16.46
C ILE A 30 -2.84 -3.57 15.33
N TYR A 31 -4.12 -3.30 15.23
CA TYR A 31 -4.65 -2.32 14.30
C TYR A 31 -4.44 -0.91 14.81
N GLY A 32 -4.08 0.00 13.93
CA GLY A 32 -4.05 1.44 14.21
C GLY A 32 -4.10 2.25 12.93
N GLU A 33 -4.81 3.37 12.96
CA GLU A 33 -4.80 4.33 11.85
C GLU A 33 -3.38 4.86 11.61
N SER A 34 -3.12 5.39 10.41
CA SER A 34 -1.84 6.06 10.13
C SER A 34 -1.61 7.22 11.11
N GLY A 35 -0.40 7.30 11.67
CA GLY A 35 -0.03 8.32 12.63
C GLY A 35 -0.40 8.01 14.10
N THR A 36 -0.95 6.85 14.42
CA THR A 36 -1.25 6.45 15.80
C THR A 36 -0.04 5.98 16.60
N GLY A 37 1.14 5.89 15.96
CA GLY A 37 2.37 5.48 16.61
C GLY A 37 2.68 3.99 16.50
N LYS A 38 2.16 3.27 15.50
CA LYS A 38 2.44 1.84 15.28
C LYS A 38 3.94 1.52 15.20
N SER A 39 4.66 2.14 14.29
CA SER A 39 6.11 1.93 14.15
C SER A 39 6.87 2.38 15.40
N SER A 40 6.39 3.43 16.08
CA SER A 40 6.94 3.84 17.38
C SER A 40 6.67 2.80 18.47
N PHE A 41 5.57 2.05 18.40
CA PHE A 41 5.29 0.95 19.32
C PHE A 41 6.35 -0.15 19.20
N ILE A 42 6.69 -0.62 18.00
CA ILE A 42 7.79 -1.59 17.79
C ILE A 42 9.10 -1.01 18.31
N LYS A 43 9.49 0.19 17.89
CA LYS A 43 10.76 0.82 18.30
C LYS A 43 10.88 0.90 19.81
N LYS A 44 9.82 1.32 20.53
CA LYS A 44 9.81 1.34 22.00
C LYS A 44 9.87 -0.05 22.61
N LEU A 45 9.14 -1.02 22.02
CA LEU A 45 9.15 -2.39 22.50
C LEU A 45 10.53 -3.04 22.39
N VAL A 46 11.30 -2.72 21.36
CA VAL A 46 12.70 -3.21 21.20
C VAL A 46 13.75 -2.33 21.88
N GLY A 47 13.37 -1.16 22.39
CA GLY A 47 14.28 -0.25 23.10
C GLY A 47 15.10 0.66 22.16
N MET A 48 14.65 0.87 20.94
CA MET A 48 15.26 1.83 20.02
C MET A 48 14.95 3.27 20.43
N LYS A 49 15.89 4.19 20.18
CA LYS A 49 15.65 5.64 20.37
C LYS A 49 14.64 6.15 19.37
N ILE A 50 13.73 6.99 19.83
CA ILE A 50 12.69 7.61 19.03
C ILE A 50 12.77 9.12 19.22
N ASP A 51 12.83 9.85 18.11
CA ASP A 51 12.87 11.32 18.10
C ASP A 51 11.49 11.98 18.25
N THR A 52 10.41 11.18 18.21
CA THR A 52 9.02 11.66 18.28
C THR A 52 8.47 11.59 19.72
N LYS A 53 7.67 12.60 20.10
CA LYS A 53 6.96 12.62 21.40
C LYS A 53 5.66 11.83 21.29
N GLU A 54 5.75 10.53 21.49
CA GLU A 54 4.56 9.68 21.58
C GLU A 54 3.91 9.78 22.95
N ASN A 55 2.56 9.70 23.00
CA ASN A 55 1.78 9.79 24.22
C ASN A 55 1.78 8.52 25.08
N PHE A 56 2.59 7.52 24.78
CA PHE A 56 2.63 6.28 25.54
C PHE A 56 4.06 5.83 25.88
N LYS A 57 4.17 5.07 26.97
CA LYS A 57 5.39 4.39 27.40
C LYS A 57 5.17 2.89 27.40
N ILE A 58 6.21 2.13 27.09
CA ILE A 58 6.21 0.67 27.16
C ILE A 58 7.31 0.23 28.11
N SER A 59 6.96 -0.69 29.05
CA SER A 59 7.88 -1.36 29.95
C SER A 59 7.82 -2.84 29.68
N LYS A 60 8.97 -3.47 29.40
CA LYS A 60 9.07 -4.93 29.16
C LYS A 60 8.92 -5.68 30.46
N LEU A 61 8.18 -6.79 30.47
CA LEU A 61 8.06 -7.72 31.60
C LEU A 61 8.71 -9.06 31.28
N SER A 62 8.40 -9.66 30.11
CA SER A 62 9.07 -10.82 29.54
C SER A 62 9.27 -10.53 28.05
N PHE A 63 10.51 -10.53 27.58
CA PHE A 63 10.84 -10.21 26.20
C PHE A 63 12.07 -11.01 25.78
N PRO A 64 12.00 -11.76 24.66
CA PRO A 64 13.11 -12.58 24.21
C PRO A 64 14.30 -11.71 23.78
N GLU A 65 15.51 -12.20 24.01
CA GLU A 65 16.74 -11.54 23.54
C GLU A 65 16.86 -11.60 22.01
N LYS A 66 16.37 -12.68 21.39
CA LYS A 66 16.37 -12.87 19.93
C LYS A 66 14.99 -12.60 19.38
N PHE A 67 14.90 -11.71 18.42
CA PHE A 67 13.68 -11.37 17.70
C PHE A 67 14.02 -10.91 16.29
N GLN A 68 13.00 -10.90 15.41
CA GLN A 68 13.11 -10.37 14.06
C GLN A 68 12.06 -9.27 13.85
N ILE A 69 12.38 -8.31 12.97
CA ILE A 69 11.44 -7.26 12.54
C ILE A 69 11.34 -7.33 11.03
N VAL A 70 10.12 -7.30 10.51
CA VAL A 70 9.82 -7.06 9.10
C VAL A 70 9.36 -5.62 8.99
N PHE A 71 10.10 -4.80 8.27
CA PHE A 71 9.84 -3.37 8.13
C PHE A 71 8.78 -3.10 7.07
N GLN A 72 8.07 -1.97 7.21
CA GLN A 72 7.07 -1.49 6.28
C GLN A 72 7.63 -1.28 4.87
N ASP A 73 8.83 -0.72 4.77
CA ASP A 73 9.56 -0.59 3.52
C ASP A 73 10.52 -1.78 3.37
N PRO A 74 10.26 -2.68 2.40
CA PRO A 74 11.06 -3.89 2.26
C PRO A 74 12.51 -3.62 1.84
N ASP A 75 12.80 -2.50 1.17
CA ASP A 75 14.16 -2.14 0.75
C ASP A 75 15.08 -1.84 1.94
N ASN A 76 14.53 -1.38 3.06
CA ASN A 76 15.30 -1.10 4.26
C ASN A 76 15.84 -2.33 4.99
N GLN A 77 15.44 -3.54 4.57
CA GLN A 77 15.82 -4.79 5.21
C GLN A 77 16.78 -5.63 4.35
N ILE A 78 16.69 -5.50 3.03
CA ILE A 78 17.50 -6.29 2.08
C ILE A 78 18.94 -5.78 2.11
N VAL A 79 19.88 -6.70 2.35
CA VAL A 79 21.32 -6.41 2.44
C VAL A 79 22.14 -7.01 1.32
N SER A 80 21.65 -8.09 0.68
CA SER A 80 22.35 -8.78 -0.40
C SER A 80 21.91 -8.31 -1.80
N ARG A 81 22.83 -8.40 -2.76
CA ARG A 81 22.53 -8.06 -4.16
C ARG A 81 21.77 -9.16 -4.91
N THR A 82 21.77 -10.38 -4.40
CA THR A 82 21.08 -11.52 -5.03
C THR A 82 20.09 -12.14 -4.05
N VAL A 83 19.05 -12.76 -4.59
CA VAL A 83 18.05 -13.49 -3.81
C VAL A 83 18.69 -14.61 -3.01
N GLN A 84 19.61 -15.37 -3.62
CA GLN A 84 20.35 -16.43 -2.94
C GLN A 84 21.18 -15.89 -1.77
N GLY A 85 21.90 -14.79 -1.98
CA GLY A 85 22.69 -14.16 -0.94
C GLY A 85 21.84 -13.65 0.21
N GLU A 86 20.65 -13.09 -0.06
CA GLU A 86 19.71 -12.65 0.97
C GLU A 86 19.18 -13.82 1.80
N LEU A 87 18.85 -14.94 1.16
CA LEU A 87 18.44 -16.18 1.83
C LEU A 87 19.57 -16.81 2.66
N ALA A 88 20.83 -16.68 2.25
CA ALA A 88 21.99 -17.22 2.96
C ALA A 88 22.43 -16.38 4.15
N PHE A 89 22.30 -15.04 4.05
CA PHE A 89 22.96 -14.06 4.91
C PHE A 89 22.81 -14.33 6.42
N ALA A 90 21.57 -14.52 6.89
CA ALA A 90 21.35 -14.75 8.31
C ALA A 90 21.91 -16.10 8.80
N LEU A 91 21.88 -17.14 7.97
CA LEU A 91 22.44 -18.46 8.26
C LEU A 91 23.95 -18.40 8.35
N GLU A 92 24.60 -17.71 7.42
CA GLU A 92 26.05 -17.48 7.41
C GLU A 92 26.50 -16.71 8.66
N CYS A 93 25.78 -15.63 9.01
CA CYS A 93 26.05 -14.85 10.23
C CYS A 93 25.95 -15.68 11.52
N HIS A 94 25.14 -16.75 11.52
CA HIS A 94 25.01 -17.66 12.65
C HIS A 94 25.98 -18.85 12.60
N GLY A 95 26.89 -18.90 11.60
CA GLY A 95 27.86 -19.97 11.45
C GLY A 95 27.21 -21.32 11.09
N THR A 96 26.08 -21.31 10.38
CA THR A 96 25.43 -22.52 9.89
C THR A 96 26.32 -23.21 8.88
N ASP A 97 26.36 -24.57 8.94
CA ASP A 97 27.12 -25.39 8.00
C ASP A 97 26.72 -25.06 6.53
N PRO A 98 27.68 -24.80 5.63
CA PRO A 98 27.39 -24.49 4.23
C PRO A 98 26.45 -25.47 3.52
N ASP A 99 26.60 -26.78 3.78
CA ASP A 99 25.74 -27.80 3.18
C ASP A 99 24.28 -27.64 3.61
N LYS A 100 24.05 -27.32 4.88
CA LYS A 100 22.71 -27.04 5.41
C LYS A 100 22.12 -25.76 4.89
N ILE A 101 22.95 -24.76 4.58
CA ILE A 101 22.51 -23.50 3.96
C ILE A 101 21.96 -23.78 2.57
N GLY A 102 22.66 -24.59 1.76
CA GLY A 102 22.22 -25.00 0.43
C GLY A 102 20.86 -25.69 0.45
N ASP A 103 20.69 -26.68 1.33
CA ASP A 103 19.41 -27.40 1.50
C ASP A 103 18.27 -26.46 1.91
N TRP A 104 18.56 -25.57 2.86
CA TRP A 104 17.57 -24.61 3.34
C TRP A 104 17.12 -23.65 2.22
N ILE A 105 18.04 -23.11 1.44
CA ILE A 105 17.74 -22.26 0.28
C ILE A 105 16.86 -23.00 -0.71
N HIS A 106 17.21 -24.26 -1.02
CA HIS A 106 16.44 -25.07 -1.95
C HIS A 106 14.98 -25.28 -1.51
N VAL A 107 14.77 -25.61 -0.24
CA VAL A 107 13.44 -25.78 0.34
C VAL A 107 12.64 -24.47 0.32
N ASN A 108 13.24 -23.37 0.74
CA ASN A 108 12.54 -22.10 0.87
C ASN A 108 12.32 -21.37 -0.46
N LYS A 109 13.10 -21.70 -1.52
CA LYS A 109 12.83 -21.24 -2.88
C LYS A 109 11.40 -21.55 -3.33
N GLN A 110 10.83 -22.67 -2.89
CA GLN A 110 9.45 -23.06 -3.23
C GLN A 110 8.39 -22.08 -2.68
N SER A 111 8.74 -21.31 -1.66
CA SER A 111 7.86 -20.29 -1.09
C SER A 111 7.91 -18.95 -1.85
N LEU A 112 8.96 -18.73 -2.64
CA LEU A 112 9.07 -17.58 -3.53
C LEU A 112 8.13 -17.71 -4.74
N PRO A 113 7.76 -16.59 -5.39
CA PRO A 113 7.07 -16.63 -6.67
C PRO A 113 7.87 -17.40 -7.72
N PRO A 114 7.23 -18.18 -8.62
CA PRO A 114 7.92 -18.98 -9.63
C PRO A 114 8.83 -18.18 -10.56
N ALA A 115 8.51 -16.92 -10.82
CA ALA A 115 9.28 -16.02 -11.66
C ALA A 115 10.59 -15.54 -11.01
N VAL A 116 10.73 -15.64 -9.69
CA VAL A 116 11.94 -15.18 -8.97
C VAL A 116 13.02 -16.26 -9.05
N SER A 117 14.17 -15.93 -9.64
CA SER A 117 15.36 -16.80 -9.66
C SER A 117 16.30 -16.49 -8.49
N LEU A 118 17.13 -17.47 -8.10
CA LEU A 118 18.10 -17.30 -7.01
C LEU A 118 19.20 -16.29 -7.37
N ASP A 119 19.59 -16.23 -8.64
CA ASP A 119 20.63 -15.31 -9.14
C ASP A 119 20.09 -13.92 -9.44
N GLN A 120 18.77 -13.72 -9.32
CA GLN A 120 18.15 -12.44 -9.62
C GLN A 120 18.63 -11.35 -8.66
N ASN A 121 18.86 -10.15 -9.23
CA ASN A 121 19.23 -8.98 -8.44
C ASN A 121 18.03 -8.54 -7.59
N THR A 122 18.24 -8.41 -6.27
CA THR A 122 17.19 -8.01 -5.32
C THR A 122 16.59 -6.62 -5.61
N ALA A 123 17.36 -5.72 -6.22
CA ALA A 123 16.87 -4.41 -6.65
C ALA A 123 15.84 -4.50 -7.80
N SER A 124 15.85 -5.58 -8.58
CA SER A 124 14.89 -5.81 -9.68
C SER A 124 13.59 -6.48 -9.24
N LEU A 125 13.49 -6.90 -7.98
CA LEU A 125 12.28 -7.48 -7.43
C LEU A 125 11.18 -6.42 -7.26
N SER A 126 9.94 -6.81 -7.51
CA SER A 126 8.78 -6.00 -7.15
C SER A 126 8.65 -5.87 -5.62
N GLY A 127 7.93 -4.86 -5.14
CA GLY A 127 7.69 -4.66 -3.71
C GLY A 127 7.12 -5.90 -3.01
N GLY A 128 6.16 -6.58 -3.65
CA GLY A 128 5.59 -7.83 -3.11
C GLY A 128 6.57 -9.00 -3.06
N GLU A 129 7.45 -9.15 -4.06
CA GLU A 129 8.50 -10.18 -4.04
C GLU A 129 9.53 -9.93 -2.94
N LYS A 130 9.88 -8.66 -2.71
CA LYS A 130 10.75 -8.24 -1.60
C LYS A 130 10.11 -8.51 -0.24
N GLU A 131 8.80 -8.24 -0.07
CA GLU A 131 8.07 -8.59 1.16
C GLU A 131 8.08 -10.09 1.43
N ILE A 132 7.84 -10.92 0.40
CA ILE A 132 7.89 -12.38 0.54
C ILE A 132 9.29 -12.83 0.96
N LEU A 133 10.34 -12.29 0.32
CA LEU A 133 11.73 -12.60 0.65
C LEU A 133 12.04 -12.24 2.10
N ASN A 134 11.68 -11.03 2.55
CA ASN A 134 11.89 -10.55 3.92
C ASN A 134 11.14 -11.39 4.97
N LEU A 135 9.95 -11.85 4.65
CA LEU A 135 9.22 -12.76 5.53
C LEU A 135 9.90 -14.12 5.66
N ILE A 136 10.32 -14.72 4.55
CA ILE A 136 11.02 -16.00 4.56
C ILE A 136 12.28 -15.90 5.42
N THR A 137 13.09 -14.85 5.23
CA THR A 137 14.33 -14.64 5.99
C THR A 137 14.08 -14.36 7.47
N ALA A 138 13.01 -13.63 7.81
CA ALA A 138 12.66 -13.33 9.20
C ALA A 138 12.31 -14.59 10.03
N PHE A 139 11.71 -15.62 9.41
CA PHE A 139 11.37 -16.87 10.10
C PHE A 139 12.46 -17.95 10.00
N GLN A 140 13.54 -17.70 9.32
CA GLN A 140 14.57 -18.65 8.93
C GLN A 140 15.21 -19.38 10.11
N LEU A 141 15.52 -18.68 11.16
CA LEU A 141 16.21 -19.21 12.35
C LEU A 141 15.26 -19.63 13.48
N GLY A 142 13.95 -19.68 13.22
CA GLY A 142 12.95 -20.00 14.23
C GLY A 142 12.94 -19.02 15.40
N PRO A 143 12.84 -17.70 15.18
CA PRO A 143 12.90 -16.75 16.27
C PRO A 143 11.67 -16.89 17.19
N PRO A 144 11.85 -16.68 18.52
CA PRO A 144 10.73 -16.71 19.45
C PRO A 144 9.73 -15.57 19.27
N LEU A 145 10.15 -14.47 18.62
CA LEU A 145 9.33 -13.30 18.33
C LEU A 145 9.64 -12.75 16.93
N VAL A 146 8.58 -12.55 16.15
CA VAL A 146 8.63 -11.77 14.90
C VAL A 146 7.67 -10.59 15.02
N MET A 147 8.14 -9.40 14.73
CA MET A 147 7.31 -8.20 14.65
C MET A 147 7.19 -7.77 13.18
N ILE A 148 5.97 -7.48 12.72
CA ILE A 148 5.70 -7.07 11.34
C ILE A 148 5.11 -5.64 11.39
N ASP A 149 5.82 -4.68 10.80
CA ASP A 149 5.37 -3.28 10.74
C ASP A 149 4.68 -3.00 9.40
N ASP A 150 3.35 -3.06 9.39
CA ASP A 150 2.47 -2.82 8.21
C ASP A 150 2.86 -3.67 6.98
N GLY A 151 3.50 -4.84 7.21
CA GLY A 151 3.96 -5.75 6.16
C GLY A 151 2.81 -6.47 5.45
N LEU A 152 3.11 -7.12 4.32
CA LEU A 152 2.17 -7.78 3.40
C LEU A 152 1.21 -6.83 2.68
N SER A 153 1.50 -5.54 2.69
CA SER A 153 0.68 -4.53 2.03
C SER A 153 0.89 -4.47 0.51
N PHE A 154 2.05 -4.93 0.03
CA PHE A 154 2.36 -5.03 -1.41
C PHE A 154 1.89 -6.35 -2.03
N LEU A 155 1.34 -7.29 -1.25
CA LEU A 155 0.94 -8.59 -1.75
C LEU A 155 -0.49 -8.58 -2.31
N SER A 156 -0.67 -9.30 -3.42
CA SER A 156 -2.01 -9.71 -3.86
C SER A 156 -2.70 -10.56 -2.78
N ILE A 157 -4.03 -10.61 -2.80
CA ILE A 157 -4.82 -11.40 -1.84
C ILE A 157 -4.33 -12.85 -1.78
N LYS A 158 -4.10 -13.47 -2.95
CA LYS A 158 -3.62 -14.86 -3.06
C LYS A 158 -2.24 -15.06 -2.44
N ASN A 159 -1.30 -14.14 -2.70
CA ASN A 159 0.04 -14.22 -2.11
C ASN A 159 0.01 -13.95 -0.61
N LYS A 160 -0.85 -13.04 -0.15
CA LYS A 160 -1.05 -12.77 1.27
C LYS A 160 -1.57 -14.01 2.01
N GLU A 161 -2.57 -14.71 1.47
CA GLU A 161 -3.08 -15.97 2.04
C GLU A 161 -1.99 -17.04 2.11
N LYS A 162 -1.17 -17.18 1.04
CA LYS A 162 -0.03 -18.10 1.03
C LYS A 162 0.98 -17.78 2.13
N MET A 163 1.31 -16.49 2.32
CA MET A 163 2.24 -16.06 3.36
C MET A 163 1.67 -16.24 4.77
N ILE A 164 0.38 -15.99 4.98
CA ILE A 164 -0.29 -16.27 6.26
C ILE A 164 -0.21 -17.76 6.59
N SER A 165 -0.43 -18.63 5.62
CA SER A 165 -0.28 -20.09 5.81
C SER A 165 1.15 -20.47 6.20
N LEU A 166 2.17 -19.86 5.55
CA LEU A 166 3.58 -20.06 5.92
C LEU A 166 3.84 -19.60 7.35
N ILE A 167 3.39 -18.41 7.73
CA ILE A 167 3.52 -17.86 9.09
C ILE A 167 2.90 -18.83 10.11
N ARG A 168 1.69 -19.34 9.86
CA ARG A 168 1.02 -20.32 10.72
C ARG A 168 1.82 -21.61 10.88
N THR A 169 2.40 -22.11 9.79
CA THR A 169 3.29 -23.28 9.83
C THR A 169 4.50 -23.01 10.72
N ARG A 170 5.17 -21.87 10.53
CA ARG A 170 6.35 -21.47 11.33
C ARG A 170 6.02 -21.27 12.82
N ILE A 171 4.84 -20.71 13.13
CA ILE A 171 4.36 -20.60 14.52
C ILE A 171 4.21 -21.99 15.14
N SER A 172 3.63 -22.94 14.42
CA SER A 172 3.46 -24.32 14.90
C SER A 172 4.79 -25.03 15.14
N GLU A 173 5.78 -24.82 14.23
CA GLU A 173 7.11 -25.45 14.31
C GLU A 173 7.96 -24.87 15.46
N PHE A 174 7.98 -23.56 15.61
CA PHE A 174 8.92 -22.84 16.49
C PHE A 174 8.28 -22.20 17.71
N GLN A 175 6.94 -22.30 17.86
CA GLN A 175 6.19 -21.63 18.93
C GLN A 175 6.43 -20.10 18.94
N THR A 176 6.56 -19.50 17.77
CA THR A 176 6.86 -18.07 17.57
C THR A 176 5.66 -17.22 17.98
N VAL A 177 5.92 -16.11 18.68
CA VAL A 177 4.96 -15.02 18.87
C VAL A 177 5.08 -14.07 17.67
N VAL A 178 3.99 -13.80 16.98
CA VAL A 178 3.96 -12.83 15.88
C VAL A 178 3.15 -11.62 16.31
N VAL A 179 3.79 -10.44 16.38
CA VAL A 179 3.14 -9.16 16.65
C VAL A 179 3.06 -8.39 15.33
N TRP A 180 1.90 -8.34 14.75
CA TRP A 180 1.66 -7.71 13.46
C TRP A 180 0.92 -6.39 13.62
N LEU A 181 1.60 -5.29 13.37
CA LEU A 181 1.02 -3.95 13.29
C LEU A 181 0.42 -3.76 11.90
N SER A 182 -0.84 -3.37 11.84
CA SER A 182 -1.53 -3.18 10.56
C SER A 182 -2.41 -1.93 10.55
N SER A 183 -2.45 -1.26 9.42
CA SER A 183 -3.44 -0.22 9.10
C SER A 183 -4.70 -0.78 8.42
N GLU A 184 -4.70 -2.10 8.11
CA GLU A 184 -5.79 -2.81 7.45
C GLU A 184 -6.69 -3.51 8.48
N ARG A 185 -7.97 -3.14 8.52
CA ARG A 185 -8.93 -3.85 9.41
C ARG A 185 -9.15 -5.31 9.05
N ASN A 186 -8.97 -5.66 7.79
CA ASN A 186 -9.14 -7.04 7.35
C ASN A 186 -8.09 -7.97 7.97
N ASP A 187 -6.92 -7.46 8.33
CA ASP A 187 -5.88 -8.26 8.98
C ASP A 187 -6.26 -8.72 10.39
N LEU A 188 -7.23 -8.06 11.03
CA LEU A 188 -7.77 -8.50 12.31
C LEU A 188 -8.47 -9.88 12.21
N THR A 189 -8.92 -10.27 11.02
CA THR A 189 -9.64 -11.54 10.82
C THR A 189 -8.75 -12.77 10.90
N ILE A 190 -7.43 -12.59 10.74
CA ILE A 190 -6.45 -13.69 10.82
C ILE A 190 -5.80 -13.81 12.19
N ALA A 191 -6.12 -12.89 13.11
CA ALA A 191 -5.48 -12.81 14.41
C ALA A 191 -6.00 -13.85 15.41
N ASP A 192 -5.12 -14.38 16.25
CA ASP A 192 -5.48 -15.13 17.44
C ASP A 192 -5.91 -14.18 18.57
N SER A 193 -5.36 -12.95 18.58
CA SER A 193 -5.91 -11.84 19.35
C SER A 193 -5.81 -10.53 18.57
N ALA A 194 -6.86 -9.74 18.61
CA ALA A 194 -6.99 -8.47 17.89
C ALA A 194 -6.96 -7.29 18.86
N TRP A 195 -6.17 -6.27 18.54
CA TRP A 195 -5.94 -5.11 19.38
C TRP A 195 -6.07 -3.82 18.58
N GLU A 196 -6.47 -2.75 19.22
CA GLU A 196 -6.48 -1.41 18.63
C GLU A 196 -5.55 -0.48 19.39
N LEU A 197 -4.62 0.14 18.65
CA LEU A 197 -3.75 1.21 19.11
C LEU A 197 -4.29 2.55 18.60
N SER A 198 -4.69 3.41 19.50
CA SER A 198 -5.07 4.79 19.22
C SER A 198 -4.13 5.75 19.93
N LEU A 199 -4.27 7.07 19.68
CA LEU A 199 -3.42 8.10 20.30
C LEU A 199 -3.40 8.05 21.83
N ASN A 200 -4.50 7.59 22.46
CA ASN A 200 -4.67 7.63 23.91
C ASN A 200 -5.10 6.28 24.53
N ASN A 201 -5.12 5.21 23.76
CA ASN A 201 -5.59 3.93 24.29
C ASN A 201 -5.01 2.73 23.52
N PHE A 202 -4.88 1.61 24.22
CA PHE A 202 -4.57 0.30 23.69
C PHE A 202 -5.57 -0.70 24.25
N MET A 203 -6.37 -1.35 23.42
CA MET A 203 -7.45 -2.22 23.86
C MET A 203 -7.55 -3.47 23.00
N ASN A 204 -7.95 -4.58 23.65
CA ASN A 204 -8.39 -5.77 22.92
C ASN A 204 -9.74 -5.46 22.25
N ILE A 205 -9.91 -5.92 21.02
CA ILE A 205 -11.11 -5.73 20.23
C ILE A 205 -11.55 -7.04 19.59
N ASP A 206 -12.84 -7.19 19.36
CA ASP A 206 -13.34 -8.28 18.54
C ASP A 206 -12.95 -8.07 17.08
N ALA A 207 -12.55 -9.15 16.41
CA ALA A 207 -12.26 -9.08 14.96
C ALA A 207 -13.51 -8.62 14.20
N PRO A 208 -13.41 -7.53 13.42
CA PRO A 208 -14.58 -7.01 12.71
C PRO A 208 -15.07 -8.01 11.68
N ARG A 209 -16.36 -8.18 11.56
CA ARG A 209 -16.97 -8.83 10.39
C ARG A 209 -16.77 -7.89 9.19
N GLY A 210 -15.87 -8.23 8.30
CA GLY A 210 -15.45 -7.55 7.08
C GLY A 210 -15.98 -6.11 6.86
N SER A 211 -15.08 -5.17 6.68
CA SER A 211 -15.44 -3.77 6.40
C SER A 211 -15.65 -3.59 4.89
N LYS A 212 -16.90 -3.51 4.44
CA LYS A 212 -17.24 -3.21 3.05
C LYS A 212 -17.50 -1.72 2.86
N TYR A 213 -17.03 -1.18 1.74
CA TYR A 213 -17.44 0.16 1.31
C TYR A 213 -18.90 0.11 0.80
N HIS A 214 -19.66 1.14 1.10
CA HIS A 214 -20.97 1.32 0.45
C HIS A 214 -20.76 2.09 -0.86
N PRO A 215 -21.37 1.67 -1.98
CA PRO A 215 -21.27 2.38 -3.25
C PRO A 215 -21.67 3.86 -3.10
N ILE A 216 -20.94 4.74 -3.78
CA ILE A 216 -21.30 6.16 -3.86
C ILE A 216 -22.28 6.39 -5.02
N ARG A 217 -22.98 7.55 -4.97
CA ARG A 217 -23.75 8.02 -6.13
C ARG A 217 -22.83 8.91 -6.96
N ILE A 218 -22.84 8.70 -8.27
CA ILE A 218 -22.08 9.51 -9.23
C ILE A 218 -22.98 9.94 -10.38
N LYS A 219 -22.62 11.00 -11.08
CA LYS A 219 -23.29 11.37 -12.33
C LYS A 219 -22.87 10.43 -13.45
N LYS A 220 -23.79 10.17 -14.38
CA LYS A 220 -23.46 9.44 -15.60
C LYS A 220 -22.30 10.12 -16.33
N GLY A 221 -21.32 9.35 -16.76
CA GLY A 221 -20.15 9.87 -17.47
C GLY A 221 -20.42 10.12 -18.94
N ASN A 222 -19.45 10.78 -19.56
CA ASN A 222 -19.42 11.04 -21.00
C ASN A 222 -18.01 10.85 -21.57
N MET A 223 -17.16 10.14 -20.85
CA MET A 223 -15.85 9.68 -21.31
C MET A 223 -16.04 8.39 -22.10
N ASN A 224 -15.45 8.33 -23.29
CA ASN A 224 -15.37 7.14 -24.13
C ASN A 224 -13.92 6.80 -24.36
N ILE A 225 -13.58 5.51 -24.25
CA ILE A 225 -12.23 5.00 -24.47
C ILE A 225 -12.33 3.87 -25.49
N ALA A 226 -11.59 3.96 -26.59
CA ALA A 226 -11.47 2.92 -27.59
C ALA A 226 -10.01 2.49 -27.73
N ILE A 227 -9.74 1.22 -27.46
CA ILE A 227 -8.43 0.59 -27.66
C ILE A 227 -8.60 -0.45 -28.77
N LYS A 228 -7.76 -0.38 -29.81
CA LYS A 228 -7.85 -1.30 -30.95
C LYS A 228 -6.51 -1.95 -31.20
N ASN A 229 -6.51 -3.28 -31.17
CA ASN A 229 -5.35 -4.15 -31.46
C ASN A 229 -4.06 -3.71 -30.77
N LEU A 230 -4.17 -3.34 -29.48
CA LEU A 230 -3.05 -2.81 -28.69
C LEU A 230 -2.03 -3.90 -28.43
N LYS A 231 -0.77 -3.66 -28.86
CA LYS A 231 0.38 -4.49 -28.53
C LYS A 231 1.43 -3.65 -27.83
N PHE A 232 1.92 -4.18 -26.72
CA PHE A 232 2.99 -3.56 -25.96
C PHE A 232 3.87 -4.62 -25.27
N ALA A 233 5.19 -4.42 -25.35
CA ALA A 233 6.19 -5.18 -24.62
C ALA A 233 7.28 -4.21 -24.15
N PHE A 234 7.87 -4.49 -23.00
CA PHE A 234 9.12 -3.87 -22.61
C PHE A 234 10.27 -4.52 -23.37
N GLU A 235 11.39 -3.81 -23.50
CA GLU A 235 12.60 -4.30 -24.15
C GLU A 235 13.02 -5.65 -23.54
N ASP A 236 13.29 -6.65 -24.40
CA ASP A 236 13.68 -8.01 -24.03
C ASP A 236 12.73 -8.77 -23.09
N LYS A 237 11.44 -8.40 -23.07
CA LYS A 237 10.39 -9.09 -22.26
C LYS A 237 9.24 -9.59 -23.12
N ASP A 238 8.54 -10.57 -22.57
CA ASP A 238 7.28 -11.04 -23.16
C ASP A 238 6.25 -9.91 -23.27
N PRO A 239 5.36 -9.96 -24.26
CA PRO A 239 4.32 -8.96 -24.43
C PRO A 239 3.42 -8.83 -23.19
N VAL A 240 3.27 -7.60 -22.69
CA VAL A 240 2.28 -7.29 -21.65
C VAL A 240 0.87 -7.28 -22.26
N TYR A 241 0.76 -6.76 -23.47
CA TYR A 241 -0.46 -6.77 -24.26
C TYR A 241 -0.18 -7.29 -25.67
N ASP A 242 -0.99 -8.24 -26.16
CA ASP A 242 -0.90 -8.80 -27.51
C ASP A 242 -2.27 -8.80 -28.19
N GLY A 243 -2.67 -7.63 -28.73
CA GLY A 243 -3.91 -7.47 -29.46
C GLY A 243 -5.11 -7.12 -28.57
N LEU A 244 -4.93 -6.37 -27.47
CA LEU A 244 -6.03 -5.94 -26.61
C LEU A 244 -6.98 -5.02 -27.38
N ASN A 245 -8.28 -5.38 -27.34
CA ASN A 245 -9.37 -4.57 -27.86
C ASN A 245 -10.34 -4.24 -26.72
N LEU A 246 -10.72 -2.97 -26.62
CA LEU A 246 -11.58 -2.50 -25.57
C LEU A 246 -12.40 -1.31 -26.06
N GLU A 247 -13.68 -1.30 -25.75
CA GLU A 247 -14.57 -0.16 -26.02
C GLU A 247 -15.41 0.15 -24.77
N LEU A 248 -15.23 1.36 -24.26
CA LEU A 248 -15.94 1.89 -23.10
C LEU A 248 -16.70 3.12 -23.51
N THR A 249 -17.96 3.21 -23.14
CA THR A 249 -18.82 4.34 -23.45
C THR A 249 -19.48 4.90 -22.21
N SER A 250 -19.66 6.20 -22.17
CA SER A 250 -20.38 6.89 -21.09
C SER A 250 -19.80 6.65 -19.69
N CYS A 251 -18.49 6.51 -19.57
CA CYS A 251 -17.77 6.27 -18.32
C CYS A 251 -17.56 7.57 -17.54
N ARG A 252 -17.70 7.55 -16.21
CA ARG A 252 -17.34 8.63 -15.29
C ARG A 252 -16.08 8.29 -14.52
N ALA A 253 -16.01 7.08 -14.02
CA ALA A 253 -14.88 6.58 -13.24
C ALA A 253 -14.54 5.16 -13.71
N LEU A 254 -13.36 5.00 -14.33
CA LEU A 254 -12.85 3.71 -14.76
C LEU A 254 -11.97 3.11 -13.69
N GLY A 255 -12.21 1.86 -13.30
CA GLY A 255 -11.32 1.05 -12.46
C GLY A 255 -10.49 0.08 -13.31
N LEU A 256 -9.17 0.04 -13.08
CA LEU A 256 -8.29 -0.99 -13.61
C LEU A 256 -7.95 -1.95 -12.48
N ALA A 257 -8.54 -3.15 -12.51
CA ALA A 257 -8.36 -4.20 -11.53
C ALA A 257 -7.46 -5.31 -12.08
N GLY A 258 -6.86 -6.10 -11.19
CA GLY A 258 -6.06 -7.28 -11.52
C GLY A 258 -4.96 -7.54 -10.49
N ASP A 259 -4.31 -8.69 -10.59
CA ASP A 259 -3.20 -9.05 -9.71
C ASP A 259 -1.93 -8.20 -9.97
N ASN A 260 -0.97 -8.25 -9.06
CA ASN A 260 0.30 -7.56 -9.24
C ASN A 260 1.05 -8.12 -10.45
N GLY A 261 1.59 -7.22 -11.28
CA GLY A 261 2.33 -7.60 -12.50
C GLY A 261 1.47 -7.88 -13.73
N CYS A 262 0.13 -7.84 -13.67
CA CYS A 262 -0.74 -8.10 -14.81
C CYS A 262 -0.80 -6.96 -15.85
N GLY A 263 -0.09 -5.84 -15.62
CA GLY A 263 -0.01 -4.73 -16.57
C GLY A 263 -0.87 -3.50 -16.26
N LYS A 264 -1.56 -3.42 -15.12
CA LYS A 264 -2.43 -2.27 -14.76
C LYS A 264 -1.75 -0.91 -14.94
N THR A 265 -0.59 -0.73 -14.30
CA THR A 265 0.22 0.50 -14.41
C THR A 265 0.71 0.73 -15.83
N THR A 266 1.02 -0.35 -16.58
CA THR A 266 1.39 -0.26 -17.99
C THR A 266 0.24 0.29 -18.83
N LEU A 267 -1.00 -0.20 -18.62
CA LEU A 267 -2.17 0.34 -19.33
C LEU A 267 -2.43 1.81 -18.95
N ALA A 268 -2.33 2.15 -17.67
CA ALA A 268 -2.46 3.53 -17.21
C ALA A 268 -1.42 4.45 -17.86
N SER A 269 -0.16 4.01 -17.97
CA SER A 269 0.93 4.74 -18.62
C SER A 269 0.72 4.88 -20.14
N LEU A 270 0.12 3.88 -20.80
CA LEU A 270 -0.29 3.95 -22.21
C LEU A 270 -1.48 4.92 -22.40
N LEU A 271 -2.46 4.92 -21.48
CA LEU A 271 -3.57 5.87 -21.49
C LEU A 271 -3.11 7.31 -21.23
N PHE A 272 -2.04 7.49 -20.46
CA PHE A 272 -1.41 8.78 -20.18
C PHE A 272 -0.48 9.25 -21.28
N ASP A 273 -0.23 8.43 -22.33
CA ASP A 273 0.71 8.69 -23.42
C ASP A 273 2.20 8.75 -22.98
N TYR A 274 2.51 8.25 -21.78
CA TYR A 274 3.89 8.12 -21.30
C TYR A 274 4.63 6.96 -21.98
N LEU A 275 3.90 5.86 -22.25
CA LEU A 275 4.39 4.73 -23.03
C LEU A 275 3.71 4.72 -24.39
N GLN A 276 4.46 4.38 -25.44
CA GLN A 276 3.93 4.26 -26.79
C GLN A 276 3.66 2.79 -27.13
N PRO A 277 2.50 2.44 -27.68
CA PRO A 277 2.22 1.08 -28.11
C PRO A 277 3.11 0.68 -29.30
N LEU A 278 3.51 -0.58 -29.36
CA LEU A 278 4.20 -1.15 -30.54
C LEU A 278 3.25 -1.21 -31.75
N HIS A 279 1.99 -1.54 -31.52
CA HIS A 279 0.93 -1.55 -32.49
C HIS A 279 -0.42 -1.20 -31.86
N GLY A 280 -1.38 -0.79 -32.70
CA GLY A 280 -2.71 -0.46 -32.27
C GLY A 280 -2.89 1.03 -31.96
N THR A 281 -4.07 1.37 -31.48
CA THR A 281 -4.42 2.78 -31.18
C THR A 281 -5.21 2.86 -29.87
N ILE A 282 -5.02 3.97 -29.17
CA ILE A 282 -5.80 4.39 -28.01
C ILE A 282 -6.45 5.72 -28.34
N ASP A 283 -7.77 5.80 -28.24
CA ASP A 283 -8.56 7.01 -28.46
C ASP A 283 -9.41 7.30 -27.22
N ILE A 284 -9.23 8.46 -26.61
CA ILE A 284 -10.00 8.87 -25.43
C ILE A 284 -10.71 10.17 -25.76
N LYS A 285 -12.02 10.20 -25.55
CA LYS A 285 -12.88 11.36 -25.84
C LYS A 285 -13.81 11.67 -24.68
N ILE A 286 -14.02 12.95 -24.44
CA ILE A 286 -15.06 13.46 -23.53
C ILE A 286 -16.02 14.33 -24.34
N GLN A 287 -17.33 13.99 -24.31
CA GLN A 287 -18.34 14.72 -25.09
C GLN A 287 -17.97 14.83 -26.59
N ASN A 288 -17.42 13.77 -27.17
CA ASN A 288 -16.94 13.72 -28.57
C ASN A 288 -15.81 14.70 -28.94
N ARG A 289 -15.19 15.39 -27.97
CA ARG A 289 -13.95 16.12 -28.19
C ARG A 289 -12.76 15.29 -27.69
N SER A 290 -11.61 15.45 -28.34
CA SER A 290 -10.35 14.92 -27.82
C SER A 290 -10.04 15.56 -26.47
N ILE A 291 -9.34 14.83 -25.63
CA ILE A 291 -8.81 15.33 -24.35
C ILE A 291 -7.50 16.09 -24.63
N ASP A 292 -7.28 17.16 -23.86
CA ASP A 292 -6.08 17.98 -23.98
C ASP A 292 -5.05 17.67 -22.89
N ILE A 293 -5.52 17.44 -21.65
CA ILE A 293 -4.64 17.31 -20.50
C ILE A 293 -5.11 16.19 -19.57
N ILE A 294 -4.22 15.23 -19.35
CA ILE A 294 -4.39 14.17 -18.34
C ILE A 294 -3.48 14.45 -17.16
N GLY A 295 -4.02 14.37 -15.94
CA GLY A 295 -3.22 14.30 -14.72
C GLY A 295 -2.91 12.85 -14.36
N TYR A 296 -1.70 12.58 -13.87
CA TYR A 296 -1.29 11.26 -13.44
C TYR A 296 -0.64 11.31 -12.07
N MET A 297 -1.06 10.44 -11.15
CA MET A 297 -0.38 10.20 -9.89
C MET A 297 0.23 8.80 -9.92
N ASP A 298 1.55 8.75 -9.80
CA ASP A 298 2.34 7.53 -9.76
C ASP A 298 2.04 6.70 -8.49
N GLN A 299 2.27 5.40 -8.57
CA GLN A 299 2.21 4.48 -7.44
C GLN A 299 3.15 4.90 -6.29
N PHE A 300 4.29 5.51 -6.63
CA PHE A 300 5.30 6.02 -5.69
C PHE A 300 5.28 7.56 -5.70
N PRO A 301 4.48 8.19 -4.84
CA PRO A 301 4.26 9.64 -4.86
C PRO A 301 5.53 10.46 -4.60
N GLU A 302 6.55 9.89 -3.95
CA GLU A 302 7.87 10.49 -3.76
C GLU A 302 8.57 10.83 -5.07
N ASN A 303 8.36 10.03 -6.13
CA ASN A 303 8.93 10.28 -7.45
C ASN A 303 8.40 11.57 -8.06
N MET A 304 7.15 11.94 -7.75
CA MET A 304 6.53 13.16 -8.29
C MET A 304 7.06 14.43 -7.62
N LEU A 305 7.22 14.40 -6.32
CA LEU A 305 7.72 15.56 -5.57
C LEU A 305 9.24 15.71 -5.73
N GLY A 306 9.97 14.59 -5.80
CA GLY A 306 11.42 14.58 -5.85
C GLY A 306 12.03 15.33 -4.67
N LEU A 307 12.91 16.29 -4.96
CA LEU A 307 13.55 17.15 -3.95
C LEU A 307 12.72 18.41 -3.61
N ASN A 308 11.57 18.62 -4.27
CA ASN A 308 10.75 19.79 -4.02
C ASN A 308 10.00 19.67 -2.68
N THR A 309 9.70 20.83 -2.11
CA THR A 309 8.71 20.92 -1.04
C THR A 309 7.28 21.00 -1.63
N PRO A 310 6.23 20.69 -0.86
CA PRO A 310 4.84 20.91 -1.27
C PRO A 310 4.56 22.33 -1.79
N ALA A 311 5.16 23.36 -1.18
CA ALA A 311 5.00 24.74 -1.61
C ALA A 311 5.65 25.00 -2.98
N GLN A 312 6.86 24.47 -3.21
CA GLN A 312 7.53 24.59 -4.49
C GLN A 312 6.77 23.88 -5.61
N PHE A 313 6.27 22.65 -5.33
CA PHE A 313 5.50 21.89 -6.30
C PHE A 313 4.16 22.57 -6.65
N LEU A 314 3.45 23.11 -5.65
CA LEU A 314 2.26 23.94 -5.90
C LEU A 314 2.58 25.16 -6.77
N SER A 315 3.70 25.86 -6.51
CA SER A 315 4.13 27.02 -7.32
C SER A 315 4.38 26.62 -8.77
N GLN A 316 5.07 25.51 -9.01
CA GLN A 316 5.30 24.99 -10.38
C GLN A 316 3.99 24.71 -11.14
N LEU A 317 2.98 24.15 -10.46
CA LEU A 317 1.67 23.90 -11.06
C LEU A 317 0.89 25.20 -11.34
N ILE A 318 1.08 26.24 -10.53
CA ILE A 318 0.51 27.58 -10.78
C ILE A 318 1.21 28.21 -12.00
N ASP A 319 2.54 28.18 -12.04
CA ASP A 319 3.34 28.80 -13.12
C ASP A 319 3.07 28.11 -14.46
N SER A 320 2.86 26.81 -14.47
CA SER A 320 2.45 26.02 -15.65
C SER A 320 0.96 26.16 -16.00
N ARG A 321 0.19 26.94 -15.25
CA ARG A 321 -1.26 27.17 -15.43
C ARG A 321 -2.12 25.90 -15.26
N LEU A 322 -1.57 24.85 -14.69
CA LEU A 322 -2.33 23.63 -14.35
C LEU A 322 -3.14 23.81 -13.09
N PHE A 323 -2.69 24.64 -12.14
CA PHE A 323 -3.42 24.95 -10.92
C PHE A 323 -3.87 26.43 -10.93
N ASN A 324 -5.18 26.64 -10.80
CA ASN A 324 -5.71 28.00 -10.71
C ASN A 324 -5.56 28.53 -9.27
N ILE A 325 -4.80 29.62 -9.11
CA ILE A 325 -4.52 30.23 -7.80
C ILE A 325 -5.79 30.57 -7.00
N ARG A 326 -6.90 30.85 -7.67
CA ARG A 326 -8.20 31.11 -7.02
C ARG A 326 -8.75 29.92 -6.27
N LYS A 327 -8.29 28.70 -6.58
CA LYS A 327 -8.68 27.45 -5.90
C LYS A 327 -7.85 27.19 -4.63
N THR A 328 -6.83 28.00 -4.31
CA THR A 328 -5.93 27.77 -3.17
C THR A 328 -6.67 27.61 -1.85
N SER A 329 -7.64 28.49 -1.54
CA SER A 329 -8.42 28.41 -0.31
C SER A 329 -9.24 27.11 -0.23
N THR A 330 -9.82 26.67 -1.35
CA THR A 330 -10.58 25.42 -1.41
C THR A 330 -9.66 24.21 -1.21
N PHE A 331 -8.51 24.20 -1.86
CA PHE A 331 -7.46 23.19 -1.72
C PHE A 331 -7.00 23.07 -0.25
N LEU A 332 -6.64 24.19 0.41
CA LEU A 332 -6.21 24.20 1.80
C LEU A 332 -7.30 23.69 2.75
N ASN A 333 -8.56 24.09 2.54
CA ASN A 333 -9.70 23.58 3.30
C ASN A 333 -9.91 22.08 3.11
N ARG A 334 -9.59 21.54 1.94
CA ARG A 334 -9.64 20.07 1.70
C ARG A 334 -8.56 19.34 2.48
N LEU A 335 -7.31 19.85 2.52
CA LEU A 335 -6.23 19.27 3.33
C LEU A 335 -6.63 19.18 4.82
N ILE A 336 -7.26 20.22 5.36
CA ILE A 336 -7.76 20.24 6.76
C ILE A 336 -8.75 19.09 7.02
N ARG A 337 -9.63 18.75 6.06
CA ARG A 337 -10.54 17.60 6.18
C ARG A 337 -9.82 16.26 6.26
N PHE A 338 -8.60 16.19 5.76
CA PHE A 338 -7.71 15.04 5.90
C PHE A 338 -6.79 15.15 7.13
N GLN A 339 -6.99 16.16 7.99
CA GLN A 339 -6.16 16.44 9.17
C GLN A 339 -4.71 16.80 8.80
N ILE A 340 -4.49 17.36 7.61
CA ILE A 340 -3.20 17.84 7.14
C ILE A 340 -3.17 19.37 7.27
N SER A 341 -2.25 19.88 8.08
CA SER A 341 -1.98 21.30 8.20
C SER A 341 -0.99 21.75 7.14
N TRP A 342 -1.37 22.68 6.29
CA TRP A 342 -0.47 23.23 5.28
C TRP A 342 0.83 23.78 5.88
N ASN A 343 0.74 24.57 6.95
CA ASN A 343 1.90 25.15 7.62
C ASN A 343 2.87 24.11 8.20
N ALA A 344 2.39 22.89 8.43
CA ALA A 344 3.24 21.81 8.93
C ALA A 344 3.97 21.06 7.83
N ILE A 345 3.51 21.15 6.57
CA ILE A 345 4.07 20.37 5.46
C ILE A 345 4.69 21.22 4.35
N ALA A 346 4.27 22.48 4.19
CA ALA A 346 4.56 23.31 3.03
C ALA A 346 6.05 23.39 2.67
N ASP A 347 6.90 23.54 3.67
CA ASP A 347 8.34 23.75 3.51
C ASP A 347 9.17 22.49 3.87
N LEU A 348 8.52 21.35 4.15
CA LEU A 348 9.22 20.10 4.38
C LEU A 348 9.60 19.43 3.07
N PRO A 349 10.82 18.92 2.92
CA PRO A 349 11.19 18.06 1.79
C PRO A 349 10.26 16.83 1.71
N GLY A 350 10.01 16.35 0.50
CA GLY A 350 9.10 15.21 0.27
C GLY A 350 9.45 13.95 1.05
N ASP A 351 10.74 13.66 1.21
CA ASP A 351 11.28 12.52 1.97
C ASP A 351 11.06 12.62 3.50
N LYS A 352 10.70 13.80 4.01
CA LYS A 352 10.35 14.02 5.44
C LYS A 352 8.85 13.90 5.70
N LEU A 353 8.05 13.83 4.68
CA LEU A 353 6.61 13.59 4.82
C LEU A 353 6.34 12.09 4.99
N SER A 354 5.38 11.77 5.86
CA SER A 354 4.90 10.38 5.89
C SER A 354 4.20 10.02 4.58
N TRP A 355 4.38 8.81 4.11
CA TRP A 355 3.77 8.30 2.88
C TRP A 355 2.26 8.61 2.75
N PRO A 356 1.43 8.34 3.78
CA PRO A 356 0.02 8.70 3.72
C PRO A 356 -0.23 10.19 3.56
N THR A 357 0.58 11.03 4.21
CA THR A 357 0.45 12.49 4.11
C THR A 357 0.80 12.98 2.71
N LEU A 358 1.93 12.51 2.17
CA LEU A 358 2.39 12.85 0.83
C LEU A 358 1.36 12.42 -0.22
N ARG A 359 0.86 11.20 -0.15
CA ARG A 359 -0.14 10.66 -1.07
C ARG A 359 -1.43 11.46 -1.06
N ILE A 360 -1.99 11.71 0.12
CA ILE A 360 -3.22 12.51 0.25
C ILE A 360 -2.99 13.93 -0.25
N PHE A 361 -1.86 14.56 0.11
CA PHE A 361 -1.50 15.88 -0.38
C PHE A 361 -1.52 15.93 -1.91
N LEU A 362 -0.84 15.00 -2.59
CA LEU A 362 -0.77 14.95 -4.05
C LEU A 362 -2.14 14.68 -4.68
N ILE A 363 -2.92 13.72 -4.16
CA ILE A 363 -4.26 13.45 -4.69
C ILE A 363 -5.15 14.71 -4.58
N VAL A 364 -5.12 15.38 -3.43
CA VAL A 364 -5.93 16.58 -3.22
C VAL A 364 -5.44 17.71 -4.13
N LEU A 365 -4.13 17.88 -4.29
CA LEU A 365 -3.54 18.91 -5.15
C LEU A 365 -3.92 18.68 -6.62
N LEU A 366 -3.66 17.48 -7.15
CA LEU A 366 -3.95 17.13 -8.54
C LEU A 366 -5.44 17.20 -8.85
N ALA A 367 -6.30 16.83 -7.92
CA ALA A 367 -7.75 16.97 -8.08
C ALA A 367 -8.25 18.43 -8.16
N HIS A 368 -7.42 19.42 -7.80
CA HIS A 368 -7.72 20.85 -7.96
C HIS A 368 -7.10 21.46 -9.23
N CYS A 369 -6.28 20.68 -9.95
CA CYS A 369 -5.73 21.07 -11.24
C CYS A 369 -6.77 21.02 -12.36
N GLU A 370 -6.46 21.69 -13.47
CA GLU A 370 -7.33 21.77 -14.65
C GLU A 370 -7.06 20.59 -15.60
N TYR A 371 -7.35 19.36 -15.15
CA TYR A 371 -7.24 18.15 -15.95
C TYR A 371 -8.58 17.73 -16.52
N ASP A 372 -8.60 17.20 -17.74
CA ASP A 372 -9.77 16.56 -18.33
C ASP A 372 -10.06 15.22 -17.64
N ILE A 373 -9.00 14.47 -17.33
CA ILE A 373 -9.02 13.18 -16.65
C ILE A 373 -7.89 13.17 -15.61
N LEU A 374 -8.14 12.60 -14.45
CA LEU A 374 -7.11 12.29 -13.47
C LEU A 374 -6.93 10.78 -13.38
N ILE A 375 -5.71 10.32 -13.54
CA ILE A 375 -5.33 8.91 -13.33
C ILE A 375 -4.65 8.80 -11.97
N LEU A 376 -5.12 7.87 -11.12
CA LEU A 376 -4.56 7.60 -9.81
C LEU A 376 -4.10 6.14 -9.75
N ASP A 377 -2.77 5.94 -9.62
CA ASP A 377 -2.21 4.61 -9.47
C ASP A 377 -2.05 4.26 -7.98
N GLU A 378 -2.74 3.19 -7.55
CA GLU A 378 -2.84 2.69 -6.17
C GLU A 378 -3.11 3.79 -5.12
N PRO A 379 -4.19 4.59 -5.25
CA PRO A 379 -4.42 5.75 -4.38
C PRO A 379 -4.69 5.39 -2.91
N THR A 380 -5.04 4.15 -2.63
CA THR A 380 -5.34 3.67 -1.26
C THR A 380 -4.14 3.05 -0.56
N PHE A 381 -3.04 2.82 -1.28
CA PHE A 381 -1.86 2.17 -0.75
C PHE A 381 -1.25 2.96 0.43
N GLY A 382 -0.96 2.28 1.54
CA GLY A 382 -0.42 2.88 2.77
C GLY A 382 -1.41 3.75 3.57
N LEU A 383 -2.67 3.87 3.13
CA LEU A 383 -3.70 4.61 3.86
C LEU A 383 -4.46 3.70 4.82
N GLY A 384 -4.64 4.13 6.07
CA GLY A 384 -5.53 3.46 7.01
C GLY A 384 -7.00 3.57 6.61
N TRP A 385 -7.86 2.70 7.19
CA TRP A 385 -9.28 2.61 6.86
C TRP A 385 -10.03 3.95 6.92
N GLY A 386 -9.80 4.74 7.96
CA GLY A 386 -10.41 6.06 8.08
C GLY A 386 -9.97 7.04 7.01
N GLN A 387 -8.70 7.00 6.61
CA GLN A 387 -8.17 7.82 5.51
C GLN A 387 -8.77 7.38 4.16
N ARG A 388 -8.87 6.08 3.89
CA ARG A 388 -9.52 5.54 2.68
C ARG A 388 -10.99 5.96 2.59
N LYS A 389 -11.74 5.93 3.70
CA LYS A 389 -13.13 6.42 3.74
C LYS A 389 -13.22 7.90 3.40
N ARG A 390 -12.33 8.74 3.96
CA ARG A 390 -12.27 10.17 3.64
C ARG A 390 -11.88 10.41 2.18
N LEU A 391 -10.88 9.66 1.68
CA LEU A 391 -10.45 9.73 0.28
C LEU A 391 -11.59 9.37 -0.67
N ARG A 392 -12.28 8.25 -0.42
CA ARG A 392 -13.43 7.83 -1.22
C ARG A 392 -14.53 8.91 -1.27
N LYS A 393 -14.84 9.53 -0.11
CA LYS A 393 -15.83 10.64 -0.05
C LYS A 393 -15.36 11.82 -0.90
N PHE A 394 -14.10 12.21 -0.78
CA PHE A 394 -13.49 13.29 -1.56
C PHE A 394 -13.53 13.03 -3.06
N LEU A 395 -13.12 11.82 -3.49
CA LEU A 395 -13.16 11.43 -4.90
C LEU A 395 -14.60 11.33 -5.42
N GLY A 396 -15.57 10.94 -4.59
CA GLY A 396 -16.99 11.02 -4.93
C GLY A 396 -17.46 12.44 -5.22
N GLU A 397 -17.03 13.43 -4.42
CA GLU A 397 -17.31 14.85 -4.68
C GLU A 397 -16.59 15.32 -5.97
N TYR A 398 -15.36 14.87 -6.23
CA TYR A 398 -14.62 15.15 -7.47
C TYR A 398 -15.35 14.62 -8.72
N LEU A 399 -15.90 13.41 -8.65
CA LEU A 399 -16.62 12.74 -9.75
C LEU A 399 -17.96 13.40 -10.12
N THR A 400 -18.44 14.37 -9.36
CA THR A 400 -19.65 15.13 -9.75
C THR A 400 -19.43 15.95 -11.02
N GLN A 401 -18.20 16.35 -11.32
CA GLN A 401 -17.86 17.22 -12.46
C GLN A 401 -16.75 16.65 -13.33
N ASN A 402 -15.86 15.82 -12.81
CA ASN A 402 -14.62 15.38 -13.44
C ASN A 402 -14.63 13.88 -13.74
N HIS A 403 -13.67 13.42 -14.53
CA HIS A 403 -13.45 12.00 -14.84
C HIS A 403 -12.23 11.47 -14.11
N LEU A 404 -12.26 10.18 -13.81
CA LEU A 404 -11.23 9.50 -13.03
C LEU A 404 -10.91 8.13 -13.63
N ILE A 405 -9.64 7.79 -13.66
CA ILE A 405 -9.16 6.42 -13.87
C ILE A 405 -8.42 6.01 -12.61
N VAL A 406 -8.79 4.88 -12.02
CA VAL A 406 -8.19 4.36 -10.80
C VAL A 406 -7.58 3.00 -11.06
N VAL A 407 -6.30 2.87 -10.85
CA VAL A 407 -5.60 1.58 -10.83
C VAL A 407 -5.56 1.11 -9.39
N SER A 408 -6.07 -0.08 -9.10
CA SER A 408 -5.96 -0.63 -7.75
C SER A 408 -6.16 -2.14 -7.72
N HIS A 409 -5.48 -2.80 -6.80
CA HIS A 409 -5.76 -4.18 -6.39
C HIS A 409 -6.91 -4.26 -5.36
N ASP A 410 -7.29 -3.12 -4.72
CA ASP A 410 -8.43 -3.03 -3.78
C ASP A 410 -9.76 -3.03 -4.58
N ARG A 411 -10.25 -4.23 -4.92
CA ARG A 411 -11.50 -4.40 -5.68
C ARG A 411 -12.70 -3.78 -4.96
N ASP A 412 -12.76 -3.82 -3.65
CA ASP A 412 -13.85 -3.23 -2.88
C ASP A 412 -13.86 -1.70 -3.02
N PHE A 413 -12.69 -1.07 -3.04
CA PHE A 413 -12.56 0.36 -3.30
C PHE A 413 -13.05 0.69 -4.71
N LEU A 414 -12.60 -0.03 -5.74
CA LEU A 414 -13.05 0.17 -7.13
C LEU A 414 -14.56 -0.02 -7.26
N LEU A 415 -15.12 -1.11 -6.73
CA LEU A 415 -16.57 -1.38 -6.75
C LEU A 415 -17.37 -0.32 -6.01
N SER A 416 -16.78 0.40 -5.07
CA SER A 416 -17.47 1.43 -4.32
C SER A 416 -17.61 2.75 -5.07
N MET A 417 -16.85 2.99 -6.16
CA MET A 417 -16.76 4.30 -6.79
C MET A 417 -16.63 4.31 -8.32
N CYS A 418 -16.18 3.22 -8.97
CA CYS A 418 -16.03 3.16 -10.41
C CYS A 418 -17.30 2.60 -11.04
N ASP A 419 -17.80 3.24 -12.09
CA ASP A 419 -18.99 2.77 -12.83
C ASP A 419 -18.64 1.72 -13.88
N GLN A 420 -17.39 1.68 -14.34
CA GLN A 420 -16.87 0.61 -15.18
C GLN A 420 -15.54 0.11 -14.63
N ILE A 421 -15.34 -1.19 -14.68
CA ILE A 421 -14.12 -1.83 -14.18
C ILE A 421 -13.61 -2.80 -15.24
N ILE A 422 -12.34 -2.65 -15.62
CA ILE A 422 -11.61 -3.62 -16.43
C ILE A 422 -10.84 -4.53 -15.49
N ASP A 423 -11.08 -5.80 -15.60
CA ASP A 423 -10.23 -6.82 -15.00
C ASP A 423 -9.17 -7.23 -16.03
N ILE A 424 -7.92 -6.82 -15.79
CA ILE A 424 -6.82 -7.02 -16.74
C ILE A 424 -6.48 -8.51 -16.88
N ASP A 425 -6.54 -9.29 -15.79
CA ASP A 425 -6.19 -10.71 -15.82
C ASP A 425 -7.14 -11.53 -16.73
N SER A 426 -8.41 -11.18 -16.74
CA SER A 426 -9.42 -11.84 -17.58
C SER A 426 -9.73 -11.09 -18.87
N SER A 427 -9.15 -9.91 -19.08
CA SER A 427 -9.46 -8.99 -20.18
C SER A 427 -10.95 -8.69 -20.31
N THR A 428 -11.67 -8.66 -19.20
CA THR A 428 -13.12 -8.44 -19.15
C THR A 428 -13.48 -7.05 -18.66
N VAL A 429 -14.54 -6.49 -19.23
CA VAL A 429 -15.15 -5.24 -18.78
C VAL A 429 -16.41 -5.55 -17.98
N MET A 430 -16.49 -5.05 -16.78
CA MET A 430 -17.67 -5.14 -15.94
C MET A 430 -18.31 -3.76 -15.77
N GLN A 431 -19.61 -3.66 -16.12
CA GLN A 431 -20.41 -2.53 -15.67
C GLN A 431 -20.78 -2.74 -14.20
N ASN A 432 -20.43 -1.77 -13.37
CA ASN A 432 -20.70 -1.87 -11.96
C ASN A 432 -22.13 -1.44 -11.61
N SER A 433 -23.02 -2.41 -11.49
CA SER A 433 -24.43 -2.19 -11.12
C SER A 433 -24.64 -1.70 -9.67
N LEU A 434 -23.59 -1.73 -8.84
CA LEU A 434 -23.65 -1.27 -7.45
C LEU A 434 -23.60 0.27 -7.36
N VAL A 435 -22.96 0.92 -8.33
CA VAL A 435 -22.91 2.39 -8.39
C VAL A 435 -24.26 2.91 -8.85
N LYS A 436 -24.82 3.85 -8.11
CA LYS A 436 -26.10 4.49 -8.44
C LYS A 436 -25.82 5.83 -9.11
N TYR A 437 -26.56 6.11 -10.17
CA TYR A 437 -26.52 7.43 -10.81
C TYR A 437 -27.49 8.39 -10.10
N GLU A 438 -27.10 9.69 -10.03
CA GLU A 438 -27.98 10.79 -9.62
C GLU A 438 -28.89 11.21 -10.77
#